data_790f242dff9dff6ffac930e0d9acb673
#
_entry.id   790f242dff9dff6ffac930e0d9acb673
#
_cell.length_a   1.000
_cell.length_b   1.000
_cell.length_c   1.000
_cell.angle_alpha   90.00
_cell.angle_beta   90.00
_cell.angle_gamma   90.00
#
_symmetry.space_group_name_H-M   'P 1'
#
loop_
_entity.id
_entity.type
_entity.pdbx_description
1 polymer ?
#
loop_
_entity_poly.entity_id
_entity_poly.type
_entity_poly.pdbx_seq_one_letter_code
_entity_poly.pdbx_strand_id
1 'polypeptide(L)'
;MSKILDIKSELSRTSYPGRGIIVGKSEDGSKAVAAYWTMGRSAGSRNRIFATDTESEDGSEVIRTKPFDPSLIAGDPSLIIYAAVRVLGKKTIVTNGDQTDTIYDGLKAGLTFEQSLRSRKYEHDAPNYTPRISSLIDLENDFNYSLSILKSDNGNPDNTLRFTFNYDAPVAGEGHYIHTYMQDGNPLPSFEGEPVKVKINGNIDDFADEIWNSLNEDNKVSLFVRFIDIKTGKYESKIFNKNK
;
A
#
# COMPACT_ATOMS: atom_id res chain seq x y z
N MET A 1 -8.78 22.01 11.91
CA MET A 1 -8.99 20.54 11.90
C MET A 1 -8.94 20.09 10.46
N SER A 2 -8.11 19.09 10.13
CA SER A 2 -8.09 18.49 8.80
C SER A 2 -9.45 17.83 8.54
N LYS A 3 -10.04 18.07 7.37
CA LYS A 3 -11.33 17.50 6.98
C LYS A 3 -11.15 16.02 6.72
N ILE A 4 -12.00 15.16 7.31
CA ILE A 4 -12.05 13.73 6.98
C ILE A 4 -12.77 13.62 5.64
N LEU A 5 -12.10 13.04 4.65
CA LEU A 5 -12.64 12.89 3.31
C LEU A 5 -13.30 11.52 3.14
N ASP A 6 -14.29 11.49 2.29
CA ASP A 6 -14.90 10.28 1.79
C ASP A 6 -13.97 9.66 0.73
N ILE A 7 -13.70 8.37 0.81
CA ILE A 7 -12.72 7.71 -0.09
C ILE A 7 -13.15 7.75 -1.56
N LYS A 8 -14.45 7.61 -1.82
CA LYS A 8 -15.00 7.73 -3.17
C LYS A 8 -14.73 9.11 -3.75
N SER A 9 -14.99 10.15 -2.96
CA SER A 9 -14.75 11.54 -3.37
C SER A 9 -13.26 11.78 -3.64
N GLU A 10 -12.37 11.23 -2.82
CA GLU A 10 -10.92 11.40 -2.99
C GLU A 10 -10.39 10.66 -4.21
N LEU A 11 -10.76 9.41 -4.42
CA LEU A 11 -10.33 8.62 -5.58
C LEU A 11 -10.89 9.14 -6.91
N SER A 12 -12.04 9.83 -6.88
CA SER A 12 -12.63 10.43 -8.08
C SER A 12 -11.93 11.72 -8.55
N ARG A 13 -11.01 12.28 -7.75
CA ARG A 13 -10.30 13.54 -8.09
C ARG A 13 -9.28 13.37 -9.21
N THR A 14 -8.77 12.15 -9.41
CA THR A 14 -7.80 11.86 -10.45
C THR A 14 -8.04 10.48 -11.05
N SER A 15 -7.77 10.34 -12.36
CA SER A 15 -7.83 9.05 -13.04
C SER A 15 -6.67 8.12 -12.67
N TYR A 16 -5.58 8.65 -12.09
CA TYR A 16 -4.36 7.87 -11.86
C TYR A 16 -3.59 8.32 -10.61
N PRO A 17 -4.03 7.99 -9.39
CA PRO A 17 -3.21 8.17 -8.20
C PRO A 17 -2.06 7.13 -8.11
N GLY A 18 -2.01 6.18 -9.04
CA GLY A 18 -1.02 5.09 -9.05
C GLY A 18 -1.32 4.01 -8.01
N ARG A 19 -0.32 3.65 -7.20
CA ARG A 19 -0.50 2.73 -6.07
C ARG A 19 -0.97 3.54 -4.87
N GLY A 20 -1.88 2.96 -4.09
CA GLY A 20 -2.37 3.60 -2.87
C GLY A 20 -2.46 2.64 -1.70
N ILE A 21 -2.13 3.12 -0.53
CA ILE A 21 -2.27 2.40 0.76
C ILE A 21 -3.18 3.22 1.66
N ILE A 22 -4.16 2.56 2.27
CA ILE A 22 -4.95 3.10 3.39
C ILE A 22 -4.67 2.23 4.60
N VAL A 23 -4.38 2.86 5.74
CA VAL A 23 -4.36 2.20 7.04
C VAL A 23 -5.20 3.00 8.02
N GLY A 24 -5.93 2.30 8.89
CA GLY A 24 -6.76 2.95 9.89
C GLY A 24 -7.47 1.97 10.81
N LYS A 25 -8.58 2.43 11.40
CA LYS A 25 -9.37 1.69 12.38
C LYS A 25 -10.82 1.60 11.92
N SER A 26 -11.43 0.41 12.03
CA SER A 26 -12.84 0.19 11.71
C SER A 26 -13.77 1.11 12.49
N GLU A 27 -14.97 1.32 11.97
CA GLU A 27 -15.98 2.21 12.57
C GLU A 27 -16.36 1.79 14.01
N ASP A 28 -16.45 0.49 14.27
CA ASP A 28 -16.69 -0.07 15.61
C ASP A 28 -15.46 -0.05 16.53
N GLY A 29 -14.30 0.36 16.00
CA GLY A 29 -13.04 0.44 16.73
C GLY A 29 -12.39 -0.90 17.05
N SER A 30 -12.92 -2.03 16.59
CA SER A 30 -12.44 -3.37 16.94
C SER A 30 -11.33 -3.89 16.05
N LYS A 31 -11.18 -3.36 14.82
CA LYS A 31 -10.26 -3.88 13.81
C LYS A 31 -9.30 -2.82 13.31
N ALA A 32 -8.04 -3.20 13.11
CA ALA A 32 -7.10 -2.48 12.26
C ALA A 32 -7.43 -2.81 10.81
N VAL A 33 -7.37 -1.82 9.93
CA VAL A 33 -7.74 -1.91 8.53
C VAL A 33 -6.55 -1.56 7.65
N ALA A 34 -6.28 -2.39 6.64
CA ALA A 34 -5.33 -2.11 5.58
C ALA A 34 -6.01 -2.29 4.23
N ALA A 35 -5.77 -1.37 3.30
CA ALA A 35 -6.09 -1.55 1.89
C ALA A 35 -4.88 -1.17 1.05
N TYR A 36 -4.66 -1.90 -0.04
CA TYR A 36 -3.61 -1.63 -1.01
C TYR A 36 -4.10 -1.95 -2.42
N TRP A 37 -3.87 -1.05 -3.35
CA TRP A 37 -4.20 -1.29 -4.76
C TRP A 37 -3.07 -0.94 -5.69
N THR A 38 -3.12 -1.57 -6.86
CA THR A 38 -2.28 -1.27 -8.01
C THR A 38 -3.11 -0.76 -9.17
N MET A 39 -2.56 0.21 -9.89
CA MET A 39 -3.09 0.71 -11.14
C MET A 39 -2.02 0.63 -12.23
N GLY A 40 -2.42 0.63 -13.50
CA GLY A 40 -1.53 0.56 -14.63
C GLY A 40 -2.06 1.32 -15.85
N ARG A 41 -1.17 2.03 -16.57
CA ARG A 41 -1.50 2.73 -17.84
C ARG A 41 -0.99 1.97 -19.06
N SER A 42 0.10 1.19 -18.92
CA SER A 42 0.67 0.38 -20.00
C SER A 42 0.21 -1.09 -19.92
N ALA A 43 0.33 -1.83 -21.00
CA ALA A 43 0.03 -3.26 -21.03
C ALA A 43 0.81 -4.03 -19.94
N GLY A 44 2.12 -3.78 -19.80
CA GLY A 44 2.95 -4.41 -18.76
C GLY A 44 2.54 -4.05 -17.35
N SER A 45 2.19 -2.77 -17.07
CA SER A 45 1.73 -2.37 -15.74
C SER A 45 0.34 -2.90 -15.39
N ARG A 46 -0.50 -3.20 -16.39
CA ARG A 46 -1.82 -3.83 -16.22
C ARG A 46 -1.75 -5.36 -16.10
N ASN A 47 -0.65 -5.97 -16.51
CA ASN A 47 -0.44 -7.42 -16.48
C ASN A 47 -0.06 -7.90 -15.08
N ARG A 48 -0.89 -7.65 -14.08
CA ARG A 48 -0.65 -8.01 -12.67
C ARG A 48 -1.90 -8.55 -12.02
N ILE A 49 -1.69 -9.43 -11.06
CA ILE A 49 -2.70 -9.91 -10.11
C ILE A 49 -2.10 -9.93 -8.71
N PHE A 50 -2.95 -9.83 -7.68
CA PHE A 50 -2.59 -10.26 -6.33
C PHE A 50 -2.95 -11.74 -6.15
N ALA A 51 -2.02 -12.48 -5.57
CA ALA A 51 -2.23 -13.88 -5.21
C ALA A 51 -1.73 -14.14 -3.79
N THR A 52 -2.44 -14.98 -3.06
CA THR A 52 -1.99 -15.51 -1.79
C THR A 52 -0.90 -16.54 -2.03
N ASP A 53 0.20 -16.42 -1.31
CA ASP A 53 1.31 -17.36 -1.29
C ASP A 53 1.41 -17.95 0.12
N THR A 54 1.38 -19.27 0.24
CA THR A 54 1.45 -20.00 1.50
C THR A 54 2.84 -20.56 1.78
N GLU A 55 3.80 -20.32 0.87
CA GLU A 55 5.17 -20.82 0.97
C GLU A 55 6.13 -19.85 1.67
N SER A 56 5.66 -19.13 2.71
CA SER A 56 6.60 -18.37 3.56
C SER A 56 7.35 -19.31 4.49
N GLU A 57 8.64 -19.05 4.72
CA GLU A 57 9.52 -19.86 5.59
C GLU A 57 8.97 -20.04 7.02
N ASP A 58 8.16 -19.09 7.49
CA ASP A 58 7.56 -19.06 8.82
C ASP A 58 6.08 -19.45 8.85
N GLY A 59 5.53 -19.88 7.70
CA GLY A 59 4.12 -20.26 7.55
C GLY A 59 3.14 -19.09 7.57
N SER A 60 3.62 -17.84 7.59
CA SER A 60 2.75 -16.66 7.51
C SER A 60 2.24 -16.45 6.09
N GLU A 61 1.02 -15.89 5.96
CA GLU A 61 0.46 -15.55 4.67
C GLU A 61 1.23 -14.38 4.03
N VAL A 62 1.58 -14.54 2.78
CA VAL A 62 2.18 -13.50 1.94
C VAL A 62 1.24 -13.20 0.77
N ILE A 63 0.92 -11.93 0.55
CA ILE A 63 0.25 -11.51 -0.69
C ILE A 63 1.32 -11.02 -1.65
N ARG A 64 1.40 -11.68 -2.82
CA ARG A 64 2.35 -11.31 -3.87
C ARG A 64 1.66 -10.70 -5.07
N THR A 65 2.35 -9.76 -5.69
CA THR A 65 2.05 -9.41 -7.08
C THR A 65 2.67 -10.47 -7.99
N LYS A 66 1.88 -10.94 -8.97
CA LYS A 66 2.34 -11.88 -10.01
C LYS A 66 1.89 -11.35 -11.38
N PRO A 67 2.62 -11.63 -12.46
CA PRO A 67 2.12 -11.38 -13.80
C PRO A 67 0.89 -12.26 -14.05
N PHE A 68 -0.13 -11.70 -14.68
CA PHE A 68 -1.27 -12.49 -15.16
C PHE A 68 -0.85 -13.37 -16.34
N ASP A 69 -0.16 -12.79 -17.31
CA ASP A 69 0.47 -13.50 -18.43
C ASP A 69 2.01 -13.35 -18.33
N PRO A 70 2.73 -14.42 -17.96
CA PRO A 70 4.19 -14.39 -17.85
C PRO A 70 4.91 -14.05 -19.15
N SER A 71 4.29 -14.29 -20.32
CA SER A 71 4.89 -14.01 -21.63
C SER A 71 5.00 -12.49 -21.92
N LEU A 72 4.25 -11.67 -21.19
CA LEU A 72 4.22 -10.22 -21.34
C LEU A 72 5.16 -9.47 -20.37
N ILE A 73 6.02 -10.18 -19.65
CA ILE A 73 7.02 -9.55 -18.77
C ILE A 73 8.07 -8.88 -19.64
N ALA A 74 8.13 -7.54 -19.52
CA ALA A 74 9.17 -6.73 -20.15
C ALA A 74 9.92 -5.93 -19.07
N GLY A 75 11.26 -5.86 -19.19
CA GLY A 75 12.11 -5.13 -18.25
C GLY A 75 12.44 -5.90 -16.97
N ASP A 76 12.62 -5.18 -15.86
CA ASP A 76 13.00 -5.76 -14.57
C ASP A 76 11.79 -6.43 -13.88
N PRO A 77 11.81 -7.77 -13.70
CA PRO A 77 10.72 -8.49 -13.04
C PRO A 77 10.49 -8.05 -11.59
N SER A 78 11.51 -7.53 -10.89
CA SER A 78 11.40 -7.10 -9.48
C SER A 78 10.43 -5.92 -9.30
N LEU A 79 10.17 -5.14 -10.34
CA LEU A 79 9.17 -4.08 -10.36
C LEU A 79 7.73 -4.61 -10.48
N ILE A 80 7.59 -5.89 -10.82
CA ILE A 80 6.29 -6.55 -11.07
C ILE A 80 6.03 -7.64 -10.02
N ILE A 81 7.06 -8.42 -9.67
CA ILE A 81 6.95 -9.60 -8.80
C ILE A 81 7.57 -9.26 -7.44
N TYR A 82 6.76 -9.02 -6.43
CA TYR A 82 7.20 -8.73 -5.06
C TYR A 82 6.11 -9.12 -4.05
N ALA A 83 6.52 -9.30 -2.80
CA ALA A 83 5.58 -9.43 -1.70
C ALA A 83 4.93 -8.06 -1.43
N ALA A 84 3.63 -7.92 -1.67
CA ALA A 84 2.89 -6.69 -1.38
C ALA A 84 2.53 -6.60 0.10
N VAL A 85 2.25 -7.75 0.73
CA VAL A 85 1.90 -7.86 2.15
C VAL A 85 2.68 -9.00 2.79
N ARG A 86 3.29 -8.73 3.95
CA ARG A 86 3.90 -9.74 4.83
C ARG A 86 3.49 -9.51 6.28
N VAL A 87 3.45 -10.59 7.03
CA VAL A 87 3.15 -10.57 8.47
C VAL A 87 4.37 -11.06 9.25
N LEU A 88 4.72 -10.35 10.32
CA LEU A 88 5.76 -10.73 11.29
C LEU A 88 5.16 -10.66 12.69
N GLY A 89 4.80 -11.80 13.27
CA GLY A 89 4.10 -11.83 14.55
C GLY A 89 2.78 -11.05 14.50
N LYS A 90 2.68 -9.98 15.28
CA LYS A 90 1.51 -9.09 15.30
C LYS A 90 1.68 -7.85 14.40
N LYS A 91 2.70 -7.82 13.56
CA LYS A 91 2.98 -6.73 12.62
C LYS A 91 2.56 -7.09 11.21
N THR A 92 1.87 -6.19 10.53
CA THR A 92 1.50 -6.34 9.12
C THR A 92 2.17 -5.22 8.31
N ILE A 93 2.96 -5.63 7.31
CA ILE A 93 3.70 -4.75 6.41
C ILE A 93 2.96 -4.73 5.08
N VAL A 94 2.69 -3.54 4.52
CA VAL A 94 2.08 -3.37 3.19
C VAL A 94 2.89 -2.35 2.40
N THR A 95 3.32 -2.70 1.19
CA THR A 95 4.10 -1.80 0.32
C THR A 95 3.78 -1.97 -1.16
N ASN A 96 4.27 -1.02 -1.97
CA ASN A 96 4.14 -1.07 -3.42
C ASN A 96 5.37 -1.65 -4.15
N GLY A 97 6.24 -2.38 -3.47
CA GLY A 97 7.45 -2.94 -4.08
C GLY A 97 8.21 -3.90 -3.17
N ASP A 98 9.39 -4.32 -3.61
CA ASP A 98 10.27 -5.28 -2.92
C ASP A 98 10.84 -4.77 -1.57
N GLN A 99 10.60 -3.51 -1.22
CA GLN A 99 10.95 -3.00 0.12
C GLN A 99 10.14 -3.67 1.24
N THR A 100 9.07 -4.42 0.92
CA THR A 100 8.37 -5.24 1.92
C THR A 100 9.32 -6.23 2.59
N ASP A 101 10.12 -6.93 1.81
CA ASP A 101 11.10 -7.89 2.33
C ASP A 101 12.21 -7.18 3.12
N THR A 102 12.65 -6.00 2.66
CA THR A 102 13.63 -5.18 3.40
C THR A 102 13.10 -4.75 4.77
N ILE A 103 11.83 -4.35 4.86
CA ILE A 103 11.21 -3.98 6.14
C ILE A 103 11.07 -5.23 7.03
N TYR A 104 10.59 -6.34 6.47
CA TYR A 104 10.42 -7.60 7.19
C TYR A 104 11.73 -8.08 7.82
N ASP A 105 12.81 -8.13 7.03
CA ASP A 105 14.13 -8.57 7.48
C ASP A 105 14.72 -7.59 8.51
N GLY A 106 14.53 -6.29 8.29
CA GLY A 106 14.98 -5.27 9.24
C GLY A 106 14.27 -5.39 10.59
N LEU A 107 12.96 -5.51 10.60
CA LEU A 107 12.19 -5.72 11.83
C LEU A 107 12.56 -7.02 12.54
N LYS A 108 12.80 -8.11 11.79
CA LYS A 108 13.28 -9.39 12.32
C LYS A 108 14.67 -9.27 12.94
N ALA A 109 15.50 -8.37 12.41
CA ALA A 109 16.83 -8.05 12.97
C ALA A 109 16.80 -7.01 14.10
N GLY A 110 15.60 -6.55 14.53
CA GLY A 110 15.43 -5.58 15.62
C GLY A 110 15.59 -4.11 15.21
N LEU A 111 15.61 -3.81 13.91
CA LEU A 111 15.59 -2.43 13.42
C LEU A 111 14.17 -1.83 13.52
N THR A 112 14.06 -0.51 13.57
CA THR A 112 12.79 0.17 13.43
C THR A 112 12.32 0.17 11.96
N PHE A 113 11.05 0.55 11.73
CA PHE A 113 10.49 0.72 10.39
C PHE A 113 11.31 1.70 9.55
N GLU A 114 11.67 2.86 10.11
CA GLU A 114 12.47 3.89 9.45
C GLU A 114 13.90 3.42 9.17
N GLN A 115 14.51 2.72 10.13
CA GLN A 115 15.86 2.18 9.98
C GLN A 115 15.91 1.15 8.85
N SER A 116 14.89 0.28 8.76
CA SER A 116 14.78 -0.73 7.71
C SER A 116 14.73 -0.11 6.30
N LEU A 117 14.12 1.07 6.17
CA LEU A 117 13.99 1.77 4.89
C LEU A 117 15.21 2.62 4.50
N ARG A 118 16.24 2.73 5.36
CA ARG A 118 17.41 3.60 5.08
C ARG A 118 18.19 3.21 3.82
N SER A 119 18.26 1.92 3.51
CA SER A 119 18.96 1.41 2.32
C SER A 119 18.16 1.55 1.02
N ARG A 120 16.86 1.89 1.11
CA ARG A 120 15.96 1.93 -0.05
C ARG A 120 15.83 3.33 -0.63
N LYS A 121 15.51 3.38 -1.92
CA LYS A 121 15.17 4.60 -2.67
C LYS A 121 13.84 4.38 -3.38
N TYR A 122 13.37 5.37 -4.12
CA TYR A 122 12.28 5.25 -5.10
C TYR A 122 12.66 4.30 -6.25
N GLU A 123 11.74 3.99 -7.16
CA GLU A 123 12.01 3.13 -8.33
C GLU A 123 12.85 3.88 -9.38
N HIS A 124 13.79 3.17 -10.05
CA HIS A 124 14.66 3.73 -11.08
C HIS A 124 14.00 3.76 -12.45
N ASP A 125 12.75 4.19 -12.52
CA ASP A 125 11.91 4.22 -13.71
C ASP A 125 11.78 5.67 -14.28
N ALA A 126 12.90 6.25 -14.67
CA ALA A 126 12.87 7.59 -15.31
C ALA A 126 11.85 7.66 -16.46
N PRO A 127 11.13 8.79 -16.62
CA PRO A 127 11.25 10.04 -15.88
C PRO A 127 10.36 10.11 -14.61
N ASN A 128 9.59 9.07 -14.27
CA ASN A 128 8.61 9.13 -13.20
C ASN A 128 9.24 8.98 -11.81
N TYR A 129 10.34 8.22 -11.70
CA TYR A 129 10.96 7.91 -10.41
C TYR A 129 9.92 7.54 -9.37
N THR A 130 9.12 6.49 -9.70
CA THR A 130 7.93 6.07 -8.92
C THR A 130 8.22 6.01 -7.43
N PRO A 131 7.50 6.76 -6.59
CA PRO A 131 7.68 6.71 -5.16
C PRO A 131 7.43 5.31 -4.58
N ARG A 132 8.21 4.93 -3.58
CA ARG A 132 7.93 3.75 -2.77
C ARG A 132 7.13 4.16 -1.55
N ILE A 133 5.91 3.65 -1.45
CA ILE A 133 5.03 3.84 -0.30
C ILE A 133 4.98 2.57 0.53
N SER A 134 4.97 2.72 1.83
CA SER A 134 5.00 1.60 2.77
C SER A 134 4.14 1.89 3.98
N SER A 135 3.59 0.83 4.58
CA SER A 135 2.93 0.90 5.89
C SER A 135 3.39 -0.23 6.79
N LEU A 136 3.34 0.05 8.09
CA LEU A 136 3.48 -0.91 9.17
C LEU A 136 2.30 -0.75 10.11
N ILE A 137 1.51 -1.81 10.30
CA ILE A 137 0.52 -1.95 11.37
C ILE A 137 1.19 -2.72 12.50
N ASP A 138 1.13 -2.20 13.73
CA ASP A 138 1.66 -2.85 14.91
C ASP A 138 0.56 -3.04 15.96
N LEU A 139 0.35 -4.30 16.36
CA LEU A 139 -0.61 -4.71 17.39
C LEU A 139 0.08 -5.31 18.63
N GLU A 140 1.40 -5.11 18.81
CA GLU A 140 2.14 -5.77 19.91
C GLU A 140 1.82 -5.16 21.26
N ASN A 141 1.76 -3.83 21.36
CA ASN A 141 1.50 -3.13 22.62
C ASN A 141 0.11 -2.48 22.62
N ASP A 142 -0.10 -1.50 21.82
CA ASP A 142 -1.39 -0.90 21.50
C ASP A 142 -1.45 -0.69 20.01
N PHE A 143 -2.64 -0.77 19.41
CA PHE A 143 -2.76 -0.58 17.98
C PHE A 143 -2.24 0.79 17.55
N ASN A 144 -1.18 0.78 16.78
CA ASN A 144 -0.60 1.93 16.11
C ASN A 144 -0.20 1.56 14.68
N TYR A 145 0.09 2.56 13.87
CA TYR A 145 0.62 2.32 12.53
C TYR A 145 1.49 3.46 12.02
N SER A 146 2.35 3.14 11.08
CA SER A 146 3.20 4.09 10.38
C SER A 146 2.99 4.01 8.88
N LEU A 147 3.11 5.16 8.20
CA LEU A 147 3.15 5.28 6.75
C LEU A 147 4.49 5.91 6.35
N SER A 148 5.03 5.52 5.21
CA SER A 148 6.27 6.10 4.67
C SER A 148 6.19 6.30 3.18
N ILE A 149 6.87 7.33 2.69
CA ILE A 149 7.13 7.54 1.27
C ILE A 149 8.60 7.87 1.04
N LEU A 150 9.20 7.17 0.07
CA LEU A 150 10.52 7.46 -0.47
C LEU A 150 10.31 7.98 -1.89
N LYS A 151 10.75 9.20 -2.17
CA LYS A 151 10.54 9.80 -3.49
C LYS A 151 11.77 10.60 -3.94
N SER A 152 11.90 10.86 -5.23
CA SER A 152 12.89 11.78 -5.75
C SER A 152 12.56 13.22 -5.34
N ASP A 153 13.58 14.05 -5.23
CA ASP A 153 13.41 15.48 -5.04
C ASP A 153 13.18 16.16 -6.40
N ASN A 154 11.91 16.37 -6.75
CA ASN A 154 11.50 16.98 -8.03
C ASN A 154 12.11 16.30 -9.26
N GLY A 155 12.21 14.96 -9.26
CA GLY A 155 12.81 14.19 -10.35
C GLY A 155 14.34 14.19 -10.37
N ASN A 156 15.00 14.72 -9.33
CA ASN A 156 16.45 14.62 -9.19
C ASN A 156 16.84 13.17 -8.81
N PRO A 157 17.58 12.45 -9.69
CA PRO A 157 17.95 11.04 -9.45
C PRO A 157 18.92 10.84 -8.31
N ASP A 158 19.66 11.88 -7.89
CA ASP A 158 20.69 11.80 -6.88
C ASP A 158 20.17 12.04 -5.47
N ASN A 159 18.95 12.58 -5.32
CA ASN A 159 18.38 12.92 -4.03
C ASN A 159 17.11 12.11 -3.73
N THR A 160 17.09 11.47 -2.53
CA THR A 160 15.93 10.73 -2.02
C THR A 160 15.35 11.42 -0.81
N LEU A 161 14.15 11.93 -0.95
CA LEU A 161 13.36 12.42 0.17
C LEU A 161 12.70 11.23 0.90
N ARG A 162 12.71 11.25 2.24
CA ARG A 162 12.19 10.20 3.11
C ARG A 162 11.26 10.82 4.13
N PHE A 163 10.00 10.43 4.11
CA PHE A 163 9.01 10.87 5.08
C PHE A 163 8.41 9.66 5.77
N THR A 164 8.22 9.75 7.08
CA THR A 164 7.50 8.77 7.89
C THR A 164 6.46 9.52 8.73
N PHE A 165 5.26 8.98 8.79
CA PHE A 165 4.11 9.50 9.52
C PHE A 165 3.67 8.44 10.52
N ASN A 166 3.70 8.74 11.81
CA ASN A 166 3.37 7.81 12.88
C ASN A 166 2.02 8.19 13.51
N TYR A 167 1.18 7.19 13.75
CA TYR A 167 -0.16 7.33 14.29
C TYR A 167 -0.31 6.43 15.51
N ASP A 168 -0.04 6.98 16.71
CA ASP A 168 0.03 6.23 17.96
C ASP A 168 -1.33 5.90 18.56
N ALA A 169 -2.37 6.66 18.24
CA ALA A 169 -3.72 6.47 18.77
C ALA A 169 -4.78 6.58 17.66
N PRO A 170 -4.91 5.56 16.78
CA PRO A 170 -5.86 5.57 15.69
C PRO A 170 -7.31 5.73 16.14
N VAL A 171 -8.05 6.63 15.50
CA VAL A 171 -9.44 6.93 15.81
C VAL A 171 -10.38 5.99 15.06
N ALA A 172 -11.41 5.48 15.74
CA ALA A 172 -12.41 4.61 15.13
C ALA A 172 -13.13 5.30 13.95
N GLY A 173 -13.30 4.59 12.85
CA GLY A 173 -13.90 5.10 11.60
C GLY A 173 -12.98 5.99 10.77
N GLU A 174 -11.69 6.15 11.16
CA GLU A 174 -10.74 7.00 10.45
C GLU A 174 -9.51 6.19 9.97
N GLY A 175 -8.98 6.60 8.83
CA GLY A 175 -7.73 6.11 8.28
C GLY A 175 -6.93 7.19 7.58
N HIS A 176 -5.73 6.83 7.15
CA HIS A 176 -4.85 7.71 6.39
C HIS A 176 -4.48 7.04 5.07
N TYR A 177 -4.64 7.78 3.99
CA TYR A 177 -4.37 7.38 2.62
C TYR A 177 -3.10 8.03 2.11
N ILE A 178 -2.15 7.22 1.65
CA ILE A 178 -0.95 7.64 0.96
C ILE A 178 -0.91 7.01 -0.43
N HIS A 179 -0.41 7.71 -1.43
CA HIS A 179 -0.38 7.23 -2.81
C HIS A 179 0.88 7.70 -3.55
N THR A 180 1.16 7.11 -4.71
CA THR A 180 2.41 7.41 -5.40
C THR A 180 2.38 8.73 -6.17
N TYR A 181 1.23 9.10 -6.77
CA TYR A 181 1.13 10.27 -7.65
C TYR A 181 -0.06 11.16 -7.31
N MET A 182 0.15 12.46 -7.35
CA MET A 182 -0.91 13.45 -7.10
C MET A 182 -2.05 13.36 -8.11
N GLN A 183 -1.70 13.08 -9.38
CA GLN A 183 -2.64 13.00 -10.50
C GLN A 183 -2.00 12.29 -11.69
N ASP A 184 -2.76 12.12 -12.77
CA ASP A 184 -2.24 11.68 -14.05
C ASP A 184 -1.33 12.76 -14.67
N GLY A 185 -0.36 12.34 -15.48
CA GLY A 185 0.61 13.25 -16.11
C GLY A 185 1.72 12.54 -16.86
N ASN A 186 2.62 13.35 -17.46
CA ASN A 186 3.84 12.86 -18.11
C ASN A 186 4.95 13.93 -17.99
N PRO A 187 5.94 13.80 -17.08
CA PRO A 187 6.03 12.73 -16.06
C PRO A 187 4.90 12.79 -15.03
N LEU A 188 4.72 11.69 -14.31
CA LEU A 188 3.74 11.61 -13.24
C LEU A 188 4.24 12.43 -12.02
N PRO A 189 3.46 13.40 -11.50
CA PRO A 189 3.87 14.17 -10.34
C PRO A 189 3.77 13.31 -9.06
N SER A 190 4.88 13.18 -8.33
CA SER A 190 4.93 12.46 -7.06
C SER A 190 3.99 13.05 -6.01
N PHE A 191 3.46 12.20 -5.13
CA PHE A 191 2.67 12.62 -3.97
C PHE A 191 3.41 13.66 -3.11
N GLU A 192 2.69 14.67 -2.65
CA GLU A 192 3.17 15.73 -1.77
C GLU A 192 2.22 15.95 -0.60
N GLY A 193 2.79 16.40 0.53
CA GLY A 193 2.04 16.70 1.75
C GLY A 193 1.93 15.52 2.71
N GLU A 194 0.94 15.59 3.60
CA GLU A 194 0.62 14.56 4.58
C GLU A 194 -0.37 13.55 4.00
N PRO A 195 -0.36 12.29 4.49
CA PRO A 195 -1.38 11.32 4.12
C PRO A 195 -2.79 11.85 4.36
N VAL A 196 -3.66 11.64 3.39
CA VAL A 196 -5.03 12.18 3.41
C VAL A 196 -5.87 11.44 4.43
N LYS A 197 -6.51 12.17 5.35
CA LYS A 197 -7.43 11.58 6.33
C LYS A 197 -8.73 11.18 5.64
N VAL A 198 -9.10 9.88 5.71
CA VAL A 198 -10.26 9.30 5.05
C VAL A 198 -11.15 8.55 6.03
N LYS A 199 -12.43 8.41 5.69
CA LYS A 199 -13.38 7.56 6.43
C LYS A 199 -13.13 6.10 6.14
N ILE A 200 -13.31 5.26 7.16
CA ILE A 200 -13.42 3.81 7.04
C ILE A 200 -14.81 3.41 7.51
N ASN A 201 -15.70 3.11 6.57
CA ASN A 201 -17.10 2.81 6.82
C ASN A 201 -17.39 1.32 6.56
N GLY A 202 -18.37 0.78 7.29
CA GLY A 202 -18.93 -0.55 7.05
C GLY A 202 -17.98 -1.70 7.39
N ASN A 203 -18.31 -2.87 6.88
CA ASN A 203 -17.52 -4.08 6.98
C ASN A 203 -16.48 -4.18 5.85
N ILE A 204 -15.73 -5.29 5.82
CA ILE A 204 -14.68 -5.49 4.79
C ILE A 204 -15.24 -5.51 3.37
N ASP A 205 -16.47 -6.03 3.19
CA ASP A 205 -17.12 -6.12 1.88
C ASP A 205 -17.48 -4.71 1.38
N ASP A 206 -18.15 -3.93 2.22
CA ASP A 206 -18.58 -2.58 1.91
C ASP A 206 -17.36 -1.68 1.58
N PHE A 207 -16.32 -1.74 2.41
CA PHE A 207 -15.12 -0.93 2.24
C PHE A 207 -14.32 -1.33 0.99
N ALA A 208 -14.18 -2.63 0.72
CA ALA A 208 -13.48 -3.11 -0.45
C ALA A 208 -14.22 -2.76 -1.75
N ASP A 209 -15.55 -2.92 -1.76
CA ASP A 209 -16.39 -2.56 -2.91
C ASP A 209 -16.39 -1.05 -3.15
N GLU A 210 -16.43 -0.22 -2.10
CA GLU A 210 -16.33 1.23 -2.22
C GLU A 210 -15.03 1.65 -2.90
N ILE A 211 -13.87 1.12 -2.45
CA ILE A 211 -12.57 1.41 -3.07
C ILE A 211 -12.56 0.93 -4.52
N TRP A 212 -12.90 -0.35 -4.77
CA TRP A 212 -12.83 -0.95 -6.10
C TRP A 212 -13.66 -0.23 -7.13
N ASN A 213 -14.88 0.18 -6.76
CA ASN A 213 -15.80 0.89 -7.63
C ASN A 213 -15.45 2.39 -7.80
N SER A 214 -14.61 2.94 -6.91
CA SER A 214 -14.17 4.34 -6.98
C SER A 214 -12.87 4.53 -7.76
N LEU A 215 -12.09 3.46 -7.95
CA LEU A 215 -10.90 3.48 -8.79
C LEU A 215 -11.30 3.62 -10.27
N ASN A 216 -10.53 4.42 -11.03
CA ASN A 216 -10.75 4.58 -12.47
C ASN A 216 -10.76 3.22 -13.17
N GLU A 217 -11.84 2.96 -13.93
CA GLU A 217 -12.12 1.66 -14.53
C GLU A 217 -11.02 1.19 -15.48
N ASP A 218 -10.46 2.10 -16.30
CA ASP A 218 -9.46 1.74 -17.29
C ASP A 218 -8.10 1.42 -16.67
N ASN A 219 -7.80 2.03 -15.54
CA ASN A 219 -6.49 1.98 -14.92
C ASN A 219 -6.38 1.04 -13.72
N LYS A 220 -7.49 0.68 -13.05
CA LYS A 220 -7.47 -0.26 -11.91
C LYS A 220 -6.98 -1.65 -12.33
N VAL A 221 -6.19 -2.29 -11.49
CA VAL A 221 -5.59 -3.61 -11.77
C VAL A 221 -5.93 -4.60 -10.68
N SER A 222 -5.53 -4.34 -9.44
CA SER A 222 -5.80 -5.21 -8.30
C SER A 222 -6.00 -4.41 -7.03
N LEU A 223 -6.81 -4.94 -6.10
CA LEU A 223 -7.06 -4.42 -4.77
C LEU A 223 -6.94 -5.55 -3.75
N PHE A 224 -6.26 -5.28 -2.66
CA PHE A 224 -6.21 -6.09 -1.45
C PHE A 224 -6.80 -5.27 -0.29
N VAL A 225 -7.65 -5.89 0.53
CA VAL A 225 -8.18 -5.32 1.78
C VAL A 225 -8.06 -6.35 2.89
N ARG A 226 -7.66 -5.92 4.08
CA ARG A 226 -7.56 -6.75 5.29
C ARG A 226 -8.13 -6.02 6.50
N PHE A 227 -8.97 -6.70 7.24
CA PHE A 227 -9.44 -6.30 8.56
C PHE A 227 -8.86 -7.25 9.60
N ILE A 228 -8.16 -6.71 10.61
CA ILE A 228 -7.43 -7.47 11.64
C ILE A 228 -8.04 -7.15 12.99
N ASP A 229 -8.56 -8.14 13.69
CA ASP A 229 -9.02 -7.97 15.06
C ASP A 229 -7.87 -7.53 15.96
N ILE A 230 -7.98 -6.36 16.58
CA ILE A 230 -6.90 -5.72 17.32
C ILE A 230 -6.49 -6.55 18.55
N LYS A 231 -7.43 -7.27 19.17
CA LYS A 231 -7.17 -8.06 20.39
C LYS A 231 -6.54 -9.41 20.07
N THR A 232 -7.04 -10.08 19.04
CA THR A 232 -6.66 -11.48 18.75
C THR A 232 -5.64 -11.63 17.63
N GLY A 233 -5.48 -10.61 16.78
CA GLY A 233 -4.67 -10.66 15.57
C GLY A 233 -5.29 -11.50 14.45
N LYS A 234 -6.48 -12.09 14.65
CA LYS A 234 -7.20 -12.79 13.58
C LYS A 234 -7.63 -11.82 12.51
N TYR A 235 -7.57 -12.24 11.25
CA TYR A 235 -7.87 -11.37 10.12
C TYR A 235 -8.78 -12.04 9.08
N GLU A 236 -9.43 -11.22 8.32
CA GLU A 236 -10.11 -11.54 7.08
C GLU A 236 -9.52 -10.69 5.96
N SER A 237 -9.44 -11.24 4.75
CA SER A 237 -8.87 -10.56 3.59
C SER A 237 -9.74 -10.71 2.36
N LYS A 238 -9.71 -9.68 1.50
CA LYS A 238 -10.34 -9.70 0.17
C LYS A 238 -9.34 -9.28 -0.89
N ILE A 239 -9.41 -9.95 -2.03
CA ILE A 239 -8.61 -9.63 -3.21
C ILE A 239 -9.54 -9.47 -4.41
N PHE A 240 -9.39 -8.35 -5.11
CA PHE A 240 -10.00 -8.11 -6.41
C PHE A 240 -8.88 -8.03 -7.45
N ASN A 241 -9.07 -8.74 -8.55
CA ASN A 241 -8.19 -8.67 -9.72
C ASN A 241 -9.05 -8.37 -10.95
N LYS A 242 -8.63 -7.42 -11.76
CA LYS A 242 -9.29 -7.13 -13.05
C LYS A 242 -9.02 -8.25 -14.06
N ASN A 243 -7.79 -8.75 -14.06
CA ASN A 243 -7.39 -9.93 -14.82
C ASN A 243 -7.82 -11.19 -14.05
N LYS A 244 -8.50 -12.11 -14.74
CA LYS A 244 -9.02 -13.37 -14.16
C LYS A 244 -8.56 -14.55 -14.98
#